data_5241d1b06f32ec5863b0eb3e835a206a
#
_entry.id   5241d1b06f32ec5863b0eb3e835a206a
#
_cell.length_a   1.000
_cell.length_b   1.000
_cell.length_c   1.000
_cell.angle_alpha   90.00
_cell.angle_beta   90.00
_cell.angle_gamma   90.00
#
_symmetry.space_group_name_H-M   'P 1'
#
loop_
_entity.id
_entity.type
_entity.pdbx_description
1 polymer ?
#
loop_
_entity_poly.entity_id
_entity_poly.type
_entity_poly.pdbx_seq_one_letter_code
_entity_poly.pdbx_strand_id
1 'polypeptide(L)'
;MAFLLVKLCTSNSLIRTGILWCIAKARWALCLLFAINSLTYSTVSSASGADCNRLASIAADPDHQSTPVNYEGIDGAAVIDACRQAVIQNPENGRYWVQLGRGYLKLEQGEAMLDAFQQAKTLEYPVAWFALAVVYHTGNGIAEADLNRAEAFYKEAYRRGVGYAALGLARLYDEPGSPFFDLDKANVWQSRFDALGNGLG
;
A
#
# COMPACT_ATOMS: atom_id res chain seq x y z
N MET A 1 2.83 11.59 -39.88
CA MET A 1 1.88 11.55 -41.05
C MET A 1 0.63 12.43 -40.85
N ALA A 2 0.67 13.45 -40.02
CA ALA A 2 -0.47 14.37 -39.76
C ALA A 2 -0.25 15.79 -40.29
N PHE A 3 0.84 16.05 -41.01
CA PHE A 3 1.20 17.41 -41.52
C PHE A 3 0.95 17.62 -43.02
N LEU A 4 0.40 16.62 -43.74
CA LEU A 4 0.23 16.70 -45.20
C LEU A 4 -1.22 16.93 -45.69
N LEU A 5 -2.19 17.10 -44.78
CA LEU A 5 -3.63 17.27 -45.16
C LEU A 5 -4.15 18.71 -45.03
N VAL A 6 -3.31 19.69 -44.68
CA VAL A 6 -3.75 21.09 -44.49
C VAL A 6 -3.56 21.95 -45.75
N LYS A 7 -2.93 21.45 -46.82
CA LYS A 7 -2.56 22.28 -47.98
C LYS A 7 -3.43 22.14 -49.24
N LEU A 8 -4.56 21.42 -49.18
CA LEU A 8 -5.41 21.20 -50.37
C LEU A 8 -6.84 21.76 -50.28
N CYS A 9 -7.11 22.71 -49.41
CA CYS A 9 -8.44 23.34 -49.28
C CYS A 9 -8.43 24.85 -49.54
N THR A 10 -7.65 25.32 -50.50
CA THR A 10 -7.76 26.70 -50.99
C THR A 10 -7.92 26.72 -52.48
N SER A 11 -9.05 26.27 -53.02
CA SER A 11 -9.58 26.76 -54.32
C SER A 11 -10.97 26.16 -54.57
N ASN A 12 -11.88 27.06 -54.73
CA ASN A 12 -13.19 26.99 -55.37
C ASN A 12 -14.46 26.91 -54.51
N SER A 13 -15.08 28.06 -54.53
CA SER A 13 -16.48 28.36 -54.20
C SER A 13 -17.45 27.36 -54.84
N LEU A 14 -18.37 26.84 -54.00
CA LEU A 14 -19.70 26.27 -54.33
C LEU A 14 -20.08 24.95 -53.64
N ILE A 15 -19.51 24.65 -52.48
CA ILE A 15 -20.11 23.61 -51.61
C ILE A 15 -20.09 24.13 -50.15
N ARG A 16 -20.75 25.26 -49.89
CA ARG A 16 -20.63 25.96 -48.60
C ARG A 16 -21.61 25.54 -47.52
N THR A 17 -22.59 24.67 -47.80
CA THR A 17 -23.62 24.36 -46.83
C THR A 17 -23.64 22.90 -46.32
N GLY A 18 -23.09 21.93 -47.06
CA GLY A 18 -23.13 20.50 -46.65
C GLY A 18 -21.92 20.08 -45.79
N ILE A 19 -20.73 20.60 -46.11
CA ILE A 19 -19.47 20.16 -45.46
C ILE A 19 -19.33 20.75 -44.06
N LEU A 20 -19.78 21.98 -43.84
CA LEU A 20 -19.75 22.63 -42.51
C LEU A 20 -20.65 21.91 -41.51
N TRP A 21 -21.75 21.31 -41.96
CA TRP A 21 -22.67 20.57 -41.11
C TRP A 21 -22.14 19.19 -40.70
N CYS A 22 -21.40 18.51 -41.60
CA CYS A 22 -20.73 17.24 -41.30
C CYS A 22 -19.52 17.42 -40.35
N ILE A 23 -18.73 18.50 -40.52
CA ILE A 23 -17.56 18.78 -39.68
C ILE A 23 -18.01 19.17 -38.26
N ALA A 24 -19.12 19.91 -38.10
CA ALA A 24 -19.67 20.25 -36.81
C ALA A 24 -20.15 19.00 -36.07
N LYS A 25 -20.86 18.08 -36.71
CA LYS A 25 -21.33 16.82 -36.08
C LYS A 25 -20.17 15.88 -35.74
N ALA A 26 -19.13 15.79 -36.60
CA ALA A 26 -17.95 14.98 -36.30
C ALA A 26 -17.13 15.50 -35.10
N ARG A 27 -17.05 16.82 -34.91
CA ARG A 27 -16.38 17.44 -33.76
C ARG A 27 -17.13 17.19 -32.46
N TRP A 28 -18.46 17.18 -32.48
CA TRP A 28 -19.27 16.85 -31.28
C TRP A 28 -19.16 15.38 -30.89
N ALA A 29 -19.14 14.45 -31.86
CA ALA A 29 -18.97 13.04 -31.62
C ALA A 29 -17.57 12.71 -31.05
N LEU A 30 -16.53 13.36 -31.53
CA LEU A 30 -15.17 13.21 -31.00
C LEU A 30 -15.03 13.78 -29.57
N CYS A 31 -15.64 14.93 -29.28
CA CYS A 31 -15.64 15.48 -27.91
C CYS A 31 -16.42 14.60 -26.92
N LEU A 32 -17.53 13.98 -27.34
CA LEU A 32 -18.30 13.07 -26.50
C LEU A 32 -17.54 11.77 -26.22
N LEU A 33 -16.78 11.23 -27.19
CA LEU A 33 -15.94 10.05 -26.99
C LEU A 33 -14.77 10.32 -26.04
N PHE A 34 -14.18 11.53 -26.08
CA PHE A 34 -13.14 11.94 -25.12
C PHE A 34 -13.70 12.18 -23.71
N ALA A 35 -14.92 12.72 -23.59
CA ALA A 35 -15.56 12.95 -22.30
C ALA A 35 -15.97 11.63 -21.61
N ILE A 36 -16.38 10.62 -22.37
CA ILE A 36 -16.73 9.29 -21.83
C ILE A 36 -15.49 8.54 -21.32
N ASN A 37 -14.35 8.65 -22.02
CA ASN A 37 -13.10 8.04 -21.57
C ASN A 37 -12.53 8.67 -20.27
N SER A 38 -12.73 9.97 -20.05
CA SER A 38 -12.25 10.63 -18.81
C SER A 38 -13.11 10.30 -17.57
N LEU A 39 -14.38 9.97 -17.76
CA LEU A 39 -15.28 9.59 -16.66
C LEU A 39 -15.07 8.15 -16.17
N THR A 40 -14.63 7.24 -17.01
CA THR A 40 -14.35 5.85 -16.62
C THR A 40 -13.01 5.68 -15.90
N TYR A 41 -12.02 6.54 -16.17
CA TYR A 41 -10.73 6.49 -15.48
C TYR A 41 -10.79 6.91 -14.01
N SER A 42 -11.71 7.80 -13.65
CA SER A 42 -11.79 8.32 -12.26
C SER A 42 -12.46 7.34 -11.29
N THR A 43 -13.26 6.40 -11.76
CA THR A 43 -13.97 5.44 -10.90
C THR A 43 -13.17 4.17 -10.59
N VAL A 44 -12.22 3.80 -11.47
CA VAL A 44 -11.33 2.64 -11.24
C VAL A 44 -10.27 2.98 -10.18
N SER A 45 -9.85 4.25 -10.08
CA SER A 45 -8.80 4.69 -9.17
C SER A 45 -9.18 4.61 -7.68
N SER A 46 -10.42 4.91 -7.32
CA SER A 46 -10.86 4.87 -5.92
C SER A 46 -11.16 3.46 -5.41
N ALA A 47 -11.59 2.56 -6.29
CA ALA A 47 -11.95 1.19 -5.92
C ALA A 47 -10.74 0.36 -5.48
N SER A 48 -9.60 0.46 -6.18
CA SER A 48 -8.41 -0.35 -5.87
C SER A 48 -7.76 0.01 -4.51
N GLY A 49 -7.68 1.29 -4.16
CA GLY A 49 -7.20 1.72 -2.85
C GLY A 49 -8.11 1.29 -1.70
N ALA A 50 -9.44 1.40 -1.88
CA ALA A 50 -10.41 0.93 -0.92
C ALA A 50 -10.38 -0.59 -0.75
N ASP A 51 -10.20 -1.35 -1.84
CA ASP A 51 -10.10 -2.81 -1.80
C ASP A 51 -8.79 -3.26 -1.15
N CYS A 52 -7.66 -2.61 -1.44
CA CYS A 52 -6.40 -2.88 -0.76
C CYS A 52 -6.54 -2.68 0.76
N ASN A 53 -7.12 -1.54 1.20
CA ASN A 53 -7.39 -1.28 2.62
C ASN A 53 -8.31 -2.35 3.24
N ARG A 54 -9.40 -2.71 2.56
CA ARG A 54 -10.36 -3.70 3.06
C ARG A 54 -9.76 -5.10 3.21
N LEU A 55 -8.87 -5.51 2.29
CA LEU A 55 -8.30 -6.85 2.24
C LEU A 55 -7.06 -7.01 3.13
N ALA A 56 -6.34 -5.92 3.41
CA ALA A 56 -5.03 -6.00 4.04
C ALA A 56 -4.78 -4.98 5.16
N SER A 57 -5.82 -4.37 5.73
CA SER A 57 -5.68 -3.48 6.88
C SER A 57 -5.01 -4.18 8.05
N ILE A 58 -4.15 -3.48 8.79
CA ILE A 58 -3.39 -4.03 9.92
C ILE A 58 -3.70 -3.26 11.20
N ALA A 59 -3.92 -3.96 12.30
CA ALA A 59 -4.20 -3.36 13.61
C ALA A 59 -3.04 -2.51 14.15
N ALA A 60 -1.82 -2.78 13.72
CA ALA A 60 -0.65 -1.98 14.09
C ALA A 60 -0.60 -0.60 13.41
N ASP A 61 -1.44 -0.33 12.40
CA ASP A 61 -1.55 0.97 11.75
C ASP A 61 -2.52 1.86 12.55
N PRO A 62 -2.05 2.91 13.25
CA PRO A 62 -2.91 3.79 14.01
C PRO A 62 -3.91 4.55 13.13
N ASP A 63 -3.58 4.71 11.84
CA ASP A 63 -4.40 5.43 10.86
C ASP A 63 -5.11 4.48 9.88
N HIS A 64 -5.36 3.24 10.26
CA HIS A 64 -5.98 2.25 9.38
C HIS A 64 -7.32 2.73 8.82
N GLN A 65 -7.55 2.45 7.52
CA GLN A 65 -8.72 2.95 6.77
C GLN A 65 -9.85 1.93 6.65
N SER A 66 -9.70 0.76 7.24
CA SER A 66 -10.68 -0.34 7.24
C SER A 66 -10.49 -1.19 8.48
N THR A 67 -11.47 -2.02 8.81
CA THR A 67 -11.34 -3.01 9.87
C THR A 67 -10.09 -3.87 9.64
N PRO A 68 -9.21 -4.01 10.63
CA PRO A 68 -8.01 -4.83 10.52
C PRO A 68 -8.32 -6.29 10.19
N VAL A 69 -7.51 -6.88 9.32
CA VAL A 69 -7.60 -8.29 8.93
C VAL A 69 -6.45 -9.05 9.59
N ASN A 70 -6.79 -10.10 10.34
CA ASN A 70 -5.78 -10.99 10.93
C ASN A 70 -5.00 -11.71 9.83
N TYR A 71 -3.76 -12.11 10.13
CA TYR A 71 -2.88 -12.74 9.15
C TYR A 71 -3.49 -14.03 8.55
N GLU A 72 -4.18 -14.82 9.36
CA GLU A 72 -4.85 -16.06 8.94
C GLU A 72 -5.95 -15.81 7.90
N GLY A 73 -6.66 -14.68 8.04
CA GLY A 73 -7.77 -14.29 7.16
C GLY A 73 -7.34 -13.61 5.84
N ILE A 74 -6.03 -13.43 5.62
CA ILE A 74 -5.54 -12.82 4.39
C ILE A 74 -5.65 -13.79 3.21
N ASP A 75 -6.33 -13.38 2.15
CA ASP A 75 -6.17 -13.94 0.82
C ASP A 75 -5.01 -13.22 0.11
N GLY A 76 -3.83 -13.86 0.10
CA GLY A 76 -2.61 -13.25 -0.43
C GLY A 76 -2.72 -12.85 -1.89
N ALA A 77 -3.39 -13.65 -2.73
CA ALA A 77 -3.56 -13.36 -4.16
C ALA A 77 -4.46 -12.14 -4.37
N ALA A 78 -5.62 -12.10 -3.71
CA ALA A 78 -6.54 -10.98 -3.78
C ALA A 78 -5.91 -9.68 -3.26
N VAL A 79 -5.11 -9.76 -2.17
CA VAL A 79 -4.36 -8.62 -1.63
C VAL A 79 -3.34 -8.10 -2.64
N ILE A 80 -2.54 -8.99 -3.26
CA ILE A 80 -1.53 -8.60 -4.24
C ILE A 80 -2.19 -7.90 -5.42
N ASP A 81 -3.28 -8.44 -5.96
CA ASP A 81 -3.97 -7.85 -7.12
C ASP A 81 -4.51 -6.45 -6.80
N ALA A 82 -5.22 -6.29 -5.69
CA ALA A 82 -5.79 -5.00 -5.29
C ALA A 82 -4.69 -3.97 -4.92
N CYS A 83 -3.68 -4.40 -4.11
CA CYS A 83 -2.67 -3.47 -3.63
C CYS A 83 -1.64 -3.09 -4.70
N ARG A 84 -1.34 -3.95 -5.69
CA ARG A 84 -0.55 -3.56 -6.88
C ARG A 84 -1.20 -2.42 -7.65
N GLN A 85 -2.51 -2.50 -7.86
CA GLN A 85 -3.24 -1.41 -8.52
C GLN A 85 -3.21 -0.12 -7.67
N ALA A 86 -3.34 -0.25 -6.35
CA ALA A 86 -3.30 0.87 -5.43
C ALA A 86 -1.92 1.58 -5.44
N VAL A 87 -0.80 0.84 -5.43
CA VAL A 87 0.55 1.42 -5.47
C VAL A 87 0.88 2.02 -6.84
N ILE A 88 0.37 1.46 -7.96
CA ILE A 88 0.55 2.05 -9.29
C ILE A 88 -0.13 3.42 -9.36
N GLN A 89 -1.31 3.56 -8.77
CA GLN A 89 -2.09 4.80 -8.78
C GLN A 89 -1.58 5.83 -7.76
N ASN A 90 -1.05 5.36 -6.62
CA ASN A 90 -0.58 6.20 -5.52
C ASN A 90 0.76 5.67 -4.98
N PRO A 91 1.86 5.80 -5.74
CA PRO A 91 3.16 5.22 -5.38
C PRO A 91 3.76 5.81 -4.09
N GLU A 92 3.37 7.03 -3.72
CA GLU A 92 3.81 7.71 -2.49
C GLU A 92 3.04 7.27 -1.23
N ASN A 93 2.02 6.41 -1.36
CA ASN A 93 1.26 5.94 -0.22
C ASN A 93 1.91 4.70 0.42
N GLY A 94 2.71 4.91 1.46
CA GLY A 94 3.44 3.84 2.16
C GLY A 94 2.54 2.75 2.77
N ARG A 95 1.27 3.07 3.09
CA ARG A 95 0.30 2.07 3.57
C ARG A 95 0.06 0.99 2.53
N TYR A 96 -0.14 1.35 1.27
CA TYR A 96 -0.38 0.36 0.21
C TYR A 96 0.82 -0.56 -0.01
N TRP A 97 2.03 -0.05 0.16
CA TRP A 97 3.24 -0.85 0.10
C TRP A 97 3.34 -1.84 1.27
N VAL A 98 2.98 -1.44 2.50
CA VAL A 98 2.90 -2.38 3.63
C VAL A 98 1.84 -3.45 3.40
N GLN A 99 0.66 -3.05 2.92
CA GLN A 99 -0.43 -3.97 2.62
C GLN A 99 -0.07 -4.96 1.50
N LEU A 100 0.60 -4.49 0.45
CA LEU A 100 1.15 -5.33 -0.62
C LEU A 100 2.17 -6.33 -0.07
N GLY A 101 3.09 -5.89 0.78
CA GLY A 101 4.07 -6.75 1.45
C GLY A 101 3.42 -7.85 2.30
N ARG A 102 2.26 -7.57 2.95
CA ARG A 102 1.49 -8.59 3.67
C ARG A 102 0.92 -9.66 2.74
N GLY A 103 0.49 -9.29 1.53
CA GLY A 103 0.05 -10.23 0.51
C GLY A 103 1.20 -11.15 0.06
N TYR A 104 2.37 -10.58 -0.20
CA TYR A 104 3.57 -11.34 -0.55
C TYR A 104 4.03 -12.26 0.58
N LEU A 105 4.01 -11.78 1.84
CA LEU A 105 4.32 -12.60 3.01
C LEU A 105 3.39 -13.82 3.10
N LYS A 106 2.08 -13.63 2.85
CA LYS A 106 1.09 -14.71 2.88
C LYS A 106 1.34 -15.79 1.83
N LEU A 107 1.93 -15.43 0.69
CA LEU A 107 2.29 -16.35 -0.39
C LEU A 107 3.78 -16.77 -0.33
N GLU A 108 4.48 -16.50 0.77
CA GLU A 108 5.89 -16.85 0.99
C GLU A 108 6.85 -16.29 -0.08
N GLN A 109 6.47 -15.16 -0.71
CA GLN A 109 7.27 -14.45 -1.70
C GLN A 109 8.21 -13.46 -1.01
N GLY A 110 9.24 -13.98 -0.34
CA GLY A 110 10.07 -13.23 0.59
C GLY A 110 10.80 -12.02 -0.01
N GLU A 111 11.38 -12.14 -1.21
CA GLU A 111 12.05 -11.03 -1.88
C GLU A 111 11.09 -9.88 -2.19
N ALA A 112 9.95 -10.17 -2.82
CA ALA A 112 8.94 -9.18 -3.14
C ALA A 112 8.32 -8.54 -1.88
N MET A 113 8.19 -9.31 -0.81
CA MET A 113 7.74 -8.81 0.50
C MET A 113 8.73 -7.79 1.07
N LEU A 114 10.03 -8.13 1.09
CA LEU A 114 11.06 -7.24 1.61
C LEU A 114 11.14 -5.94 0.79
N ASP A 115 11.08 -6.05 -0.54
CA ASP A 115 11.06 -4.88 -1.42
C ASP A 115 9.87 -3.96 -1.13
N ALA A 116 8.67 -4.52 -0.97
CA ALA A 116 7.48 -3.74 -0.66
C ALA A 116 7.61 -3.03 0.71
N PHE A 117 8.06 -3.72 1.76
CA PHE A 117 8.26 -3.11 3.07
C PHE A 117 9.38 -2.07 3.06
N GLN A 118 10.43 -2.28 2.27
CA GLN A 118 11.52 -1.31 2.12
C GLN A 118 11.05 -0.06 1.37
N GLN A 119 10.20 -0.18 0.35
CA GLN A 119 9.57 0.97 -0.31
C GLN A 119 8.71 1.77 0.67
N ALA A 120 7.87 1.12 1.47
CA ALA A 120 7.10 1.79 2.52
C ALA A 120 8.00 2.51 3.53
N LYS A 121 9.13 1.90 3.90
CA LYS A 121 10.12 2.50 4.80
C LYS A 121 10.79 3.73 4.18
N THR A 122 11.12 3.69 2.88
CA THR A 122 11.68 4.83 2.14
C THR A 122 10.71 6.02 2.10
N LEU A 123 9.41 5.73 2.08
CA LEU A 123 8.33 6.72 2.20
C LEU A 123 8.07 7.16 3.66
N GLU A 124 8.94 6.79 4.59
CA GLU A 124 8.84 7.14 6.01
C GLU A 124 7.53 6.69 6.67
N TYR A 125 6.84 5.67 6.11
CA TYR A 125 5.58 5.18 6.67
C TYR A 125 5.83 4.34 7.93
N PRO A 126 5.34 4.76 9.12
CA PRO A 126 5.75 4.19 10.41
C PRO A 126 5.57 2.67 10.55
N VAL A 127 4.50 2.14 9.97
CA VAL A 127 4.19 0.69 10.05
C VAL A 127 5.19 -0.18 9.29
N ALA A 128 5.96 0.40 8.36
CA ALA A 128 7.00 -0.34 7.62
C ALA A 128 8.10 -0.87 8.54
N TRP A 129 8.50 -0.09 9.55
CA TRP A 129 9.47 -0.55 10.56
C TRP A 129 8.92 -1.70 11.38
N PHE A 130 7.64 -1.62 11.77
CA PHE A 130 6.96 -2.72 12.47
C PHE A 130 6.89 -3.99 11.62
N ALA A 131 6.50 -3.87 10.34
CA ALA A 131 6.43 -5.00 9.43
C ALA A 131 7.79 -5.68 9.24
N LEU A 132 8.86 -4.91 9.03
CA LEU A 132 10.23 -5.42 8.95
C LEU A 132 10.68 -6.05 10.28
N ALA A 133 10.34 -5.45 11.43
CA ALA A 133 10.64 -6.00 12.73
C ALA A 133 10.03 -7.40 12.92
N VAL A 134 8.76 -7.58 12.54
CA VAL A 134 8.07 -8.88 12.60
C VAL A 134 8.79 -9.91 11.72
N VAL A 135 9.14 -9.55 10.47
CA VAL A 135 9.85 -10.44 9.54
C VAL A 135 11.19 -10.89 10.11
N TYR A 136 12.02 -9.95 10.61
CA TYR A 136 13.32 -10.29 11.20
C TYR A 136 13.20 -11.04 12.52
N HIS A 137 12.15 -10.82 13.30
CA HIS A 137 11.89 -11.55 14.53
C HIS A 137 11.52 -13.01 14.26
N THR A 138 10.61 -13.25 13.30
CA THR A 138 10.07 -14.59 13.04
C THR A 138 10.87 -15.39 12.00
N GLY A 139 11.67 -14.73 11.17
CA GLY A 139 12.31 -15.35 10.01
C GLY A 139 11.36 -15.64 8.84
N ASN A 140 10.07 -15.28 8.95
CA ASN A 140 9.08 -15.61 7.92
C ASN A 140 9.38 -14.89 6.60
N GLY A 141 9.55 -15.66 5.53
CA GLY A 141 9.83 -15.16 4.19
C GLY A 141 11.29 -14.72 3.96
N ILE A 142 12.19 -14.97 4.91
CA ILE A 142 13.64 -14.74 4.81
C ILE A 142 14.41 -16.00 5.22
N ALA A 143 15.72 -16.05 4.92
CA ALA A 143 16.52 -17.25 5.20
C ALA A 143 16.65 -17.57 6.68
N GLU A 144 16.85 -16.53 7.54
CA GLU A 144 17.05 -16.68 8.99
C GLU A 144 16.49 -15.44 9.72
N ALA A 145 16.04 -15.65 10.98
CA ALA A 145 15.68 -14.56 11.87
C ALA A 145 16.92 -13.73 12.25
N ASP A 146 16.74 -12.42 12.42
CA ASP A 146 17.76 -11.51 12.91
C ASP A 146 17.18 -10.68 14.05
N LEU A 147 17.34 -11.17 15.28
CA LEU A 147 16.77 -10.56 16.46
C LEU A 147 17.36 -9.18 16.78
N ASN A 148 18.62 -8.90 16.35
CA ASN A 148 19.21 -7.56 16.51
C ASN A 148 18.48 -6.54 15.61
N ARG A 149 18.23 -6.90 14.35
CA ARG A 149 17.43 -6.05 13.46
C ARG A 149 15.99 -5.93 13.94
N ALA A 150 15.40 -7.02 14.41
CA ALA A 150 14.04 -7.02 14.94
C ALA A 150 13.90 -6.02 16.09
N GLU A 151 14.81 -6.08 17.07
CA GLU A 151 14.81 -5.16 18.22
C GLU A 151 14.94 -3.70 17.77
N ALA A 152 15.90 -3.40 16.91
CA ALA A 152 16.12 -2.06 16.39
C ALA A 152 14.89 -1.51 15.65
N PHE A 153 14.28 -2.32 14.79
CA PHE A 153 13.11 -1.93 14.03
C PHE A 153 11.86 -1.79 14.91
N TYR A 154 11.64 -2.64 15.91
CA TYR A 154 10.54 -2.46 16.86
C TYR A 154 10.70 -1.16 17.65
N LYS A 155 11.90 -0.86 18.16
CA LYS A 155 12.17 0.41 18.87
C LYS A 155 11.88 1.62 18.00
N GLU A 156 12.29 1.58 16.74
CA GLU A 156 12.06 2.66 15.81
C GLU A 156 10.56 2.80 15.45
N ALA A 157 9.85 1.68 15.23
CA ALA A 157 8.41 1.68 15.01
C ALA A 157 7.65 2.31 16.21
N TYR A 158 8.03 1.93 17.44
CA TYR A 158 7.43 2.49 18.65
C TYR A 158 7.68 4.01 18.75
N ARG A 159 8.92 4.45 18.49
CA ARG A 159 9.28 5.88 18.49
C ARG A 159 8.46 6.67 17.45
N ARG A 160 8.06 6.04 16.37
CA ARG A 160 7.23 6.59 15.29
C ARG A 160 5.72 6.48 15.55
N GLY A 161 5.30 6.05 16.75
CA GLY A 161 3.89 5.98 17.16
C GLY A 161 3.18 4.66 16.86
N VAL A 162 3.89 3.61 16.41
CA VAL A 162 3.30 2.29 16.24
C VAL A 162 3.26 1.55 17.56
N GLY A 163 2.16 1.69 18.30
CA GLY A 163 2.02 1.14 19.66
C GLY A 163 2.20 -0.38 19.74
N TYR A 164 1.77 -1.12 18.72
CA TYR A 164 1.98 -2.58 18.63
C TYR A 164 3.45 -3.02 18.65
N ALA A 165 4.37 -2.13 18.37
CA ALA A 165 5.81 -2.42 18.49
C ALA A 165 6.22 -2.68 19.93
N ALA A 166 5.51 -2.11 20.94
CA ALA A 166 5.74 -2.43 22.35
C ALA A 166 5.41 -3.90 22.63
N LEU A 167 4.31 -4.43 22.10
CA LEU A 167 3.98 -5.85 22.20
C LEU A 167 5.03 -6.74 21.51
N GLY A 168 5.55 -6.29 20.34
CA GLY A 168 6.64 -6.97 19.66
C GLY A 168 7.91 -7.06 20.49
N LEU A 169 8.29 -5.97 21.17
CA LEU A 169 9.43 -5.92 22.09
C LEU A 169 9.20 -6.79 23.34
N ALA A 170 8.00 -6.75 23.91
CA ALA A 170 7.66 -7.60 25.04
C ALA A 170 7.88 -9.08 24.71
N ARG A 171 7.39 -9.54 23.55
CA ARG A 171 7.57 -10.93 23.08
C ARG A 171 9.03 -11.28 22.82
N LEU A 172 9.79 -10.39 22.17
CA LEU A 172 11.20 -10.60 21.91
C LEU A 172 12.03 -10.77 23.17
N TYR A 173 11.71 -10.02 24.24
CA TYR A 173 12.37 -10.15 25.53
C TYR A 173 11.83 -11.31 26.39
N ASP A 174 10.63 -11.81 26.14
CA ASP A 174 10.03 -12.96 26.83
C ASP A 174 10.37 -14.32 26.18
N GLU A 175 11.10 -14.33 25.06
CA GLU A 175 11.42 -15.55 24.32
C GLU A 175 12.53 -16.35 24.99
N PRO A 176 12.23 -17.52 25.60
CA PRO A 176 13.23 -18.34 26.29
C PRO A 176 14.29 -18.85 25.30
N GLY A 177 15.56 -18.69 25.65
CA GLY A 177 16.71 -19.10 24.81
C GLY A 177 17.14 -18.05 23.80
N SER A 178 16.41 -16.96 23.66
CA SER A 178 16.84 -15.78 22.91
C SER A 178 18.01 -15.08 23.64
N PRO A 179 19.01 -14.54 22.92
CA PRO A 179 20.06 -13.71 23.51
C PRO A 179 19.51 -12.41 24.13
N PHE A 180 18.25 -12.10 23.86
CA PHE A 180 17.54 -10.92 24.38
C PHE A 180 16.67 -11.25 25.61
N PHE A 181 16.60 -12.51 26.05
CA PHE A 181 15.70 -12.91 27.14
C PHE A 181 15.92 -12.06 28.39
N ASP A 182 14.88 -11.33 28.81
CA ASP A 182 14.90 -10.42 29.96
C ASP A 182 13.44 -10.12 30.38
N LEU A 183 12.96 -10.83 31.38
CA LEU A 183 11.58 -10.72 31.86
C LEU A 183 11.23 -9.32 32.39
N ASP A 184 12.19 -8.61 32.99
CA ASP A 184 11.94 -7.26 33.48
C ASP A 184 11.66 -6.30 32.32
N LYS A 185 12.45 -6.38 31.25
CA LYS A 185 12.20 -5.62 30.02
C LYS A 185 10.90 -6.05 29.34
N ALA A 186 10.62 -7.36 29.28
CA ALA A 186 9.36 -7.86 28.73
C ALA A 186 8.15 -7.25 29.43
N ASN A 187 8.14 -7.26 30.77
CA ASN A 187 7.08 -6.68 31.59
C ASN A 187 6.94 -5.15 31.39
N VAL A 188 8.06 -4.43 31.27
CA VAL A 188 8.04 -2.99 31.01
C VAL A 188 7.38 -2.70 29.65
N TRP A 189 7.74 -3.45 28.61
CA TRP A 189 7.17 -3.24 27.28
C TRP A 189 5.71 -3.70 27.20
N GLN A 190 5.33 -4.80 27.88
CA GLN A 190 3.94 -5.23 28.00
C GLN A 190 3.09 -4.13 28.66
N SER A 191 3.55 -3.58 29.78
CA SER A 191 2.84 -2.48 30.48
C SER A 191 2.66 -1.24 29.59
N ARG A 192 3.63 -0.92 28.74
CA ARG A 192 3.50 0.18 27.76
C ARG A 192 2.42 -0.10 26.71
N PHE A 193 2.35 -1.34 26.24
CA PHE A 193 1.30 -1.75 25.30
C PHE A 193 -0.09 -1.68 25.94
N ASP A 194 -0.23 -2.22 27.17
CA ASP A 194 -1.50 -2.22 27.92
C ASP A 194 -2.00 -0.80 28.21
N ALA A 195 -1.08 0.13 28.47
CA ALA A 195 -1.43 1.53 28.69
C ALA A 195 -2.04 2.20 27.43
N LEU A 196 -1.67 1.76 26.22
CA LEU A 196 -2.28 2.25 24.98
C LEU A 196 -3.72 1.75 24.82
N GLY A 197 -4.00 0.50 25.17
CA GLY A 197 -5.35 -0.08 25.14
C GLY A 197 -6.31 0.59 26.12
N ASN A 198 -5.82 1.03 27.27
CA ASN A 198 -6.62 1.70 28.30
C ASN A 198 -6.88 3.19 27.99
N GLY A 199 -6.17 3.79 27.03
CA GLY A 199 -6.35 5.18 26.59
C GLY A 199 -7.28 5.34 25.38
N LEU A 200 -7.80 4.24 24.82
CA LEU A 200 -8.67 4.22 23.63
C LEU A 200 -10.15 3.90 24.00
N GLY A 201 -10.52 4.01 25.27
CA GLY A 201 -11.88 3.82 25.78
C GLY A 201 -12.64 5.14 25.96
#